data_461974c30444d2e1b94c3a8fc5dd2bbc
#
_entry.id   461974c30444d2e1b94c3a8fc5dd2bbc
#
_cell.length_a   1.000
_cell.length_b   1.000
_cell.length_c   1.000
_cell.angle_alpha   90.00
_cell.angle_beta   90.00
_cell.angle_gamma   90.00
#
_symmetry.space_group_name_H-M   'P 1'
#
loop_
_entity.id
_entity.type
_entity.pdbx_description
1 polymer ?
#
loop_
_entity_poly.entity_id
_entity_poly.type
_entity_poly.pdbx_seq_one_letter_code
_entity_poly.pdbx_strand_id
1 'polypeptide(L)'
;MENTEKKYELRPLVASDMGAICKIITAIGVRQFKDCFKLEDFKGGNVEAVGFNVVFDIVGIILANFPRAEEEIQTFLASVSGKKIADIKKMPIADYGEMIMDVLTKEDFKDFFKRVMKLFNR
;
A
#
# COMPACT_ATOMS: atom_id res chain seq x y z
N MET A 1 10.06 -24.22 -7.83
CA MET A 1 9.61 -23.65 -8.42
C MET A 1 8.72 -23.07 -8.38
N GLU A 2 8.69 -22.69 -8.37
CA GLU A 2 7.81 -22.16 -8.26
C GLU A 2 7.10 -21.63 -9.22
N ASN A 3 6.08 -21.69 -9.19
CA ASN A 3 5.17 -21.12 -10.10
C ASN A 3 5.24 -19.63 -10.03
N THR A 4 5.67 -19.04 -11.09
CA THR A 4 5.82 -17.59 -11.13
C THR A 4 4.60 -16.89 -11.69
N GLU A 5 3.60 -17.66 -12.12
CA GLU A 5 2.40 -17.06 -12.67
C GLU A 5 1.57 -16.42 -11.57
N LYS A 6 1.22 -15.17 -11.78
CA LYS A 6 0.31 -14.49 -10.88
C LYS A 6 -1.11 -14.81 -11.26
N LYS A 7 -1.95 -14.99 -10.25
CA LYS A 7 -3.37 -15.24 -10.46
C LYS A 7 -4.17 -13.98 -10.71
N TYR A 8 -3.49 -12.85 -10.76
CA TYR A 8 -4.12 -11.55 -10.93
C TYR A 8 -3.15 -10.60 -11.61
N GLU A 9 -3.70 -9.55 -12.17
CA GLU A 9 -2.90 -8.45 -12.72
C GLU A 9 -3.33 -7.17 -12.03
N LEU A 10 -2.36 -6.35 -11.68
CA LEU A 10 -2.64 -5.07 -11.05
C LEU A 10 -2.52 -3.97 -12.09
N ARG A 11 -3.59 -3.21 -12.25
CA ARG A 11 -3.57 -2.09 -13.19
C ARG A 11 -2.77 -0.92 -12.62
N PRO A 12 -2.36 0.02 -13.45
CA PRO A 12 -1.72 1.24 -12.94
C PRO A 12 -2.64 2.00 -12.01
N LEU A 13 -2.06 2.68 -11.04
CA LEU A 13 -2.80 3.55 -10.15
C LEU A 13 -3.08 4.88 -10.86
N VAL A 14 -4.28 5.37 -10.67
CA VAL A 14 -4.71 6.61 -11.30
C VAL A 14 -5.31 7.54 -10.25
N ALA A 15 -5.64 8.75 -10.67
CA ALA A 15 -6.13 9.77 -9.74
C ALA A 15 -7.36 9.30 -8.96
N SER A 16 -8.22 8.52 -9.60
CA SER A 16 -9.42 8.02 -8.94
C SER A 16 -9.12 7.14 -7.74
N ASP A 17 -7.92 6.58 -7.67
CA ASP A 17 -7.54 5.71 -6.56
C ASP A 17 -7.22 6.50 -5.29
N MET A 18 -7.03 7.80 -5.42
CA MET A 18 -6.72 8.63 -4.26
C MET A 18 -7.79 8.51 -3.18
N GLY A 19 -9.06 8.52 -3.60
CA GLY A 19 -10.16 8.40 -2.64
C GLY A 19 -10.11 7.10 -1.87
N ALA A 20 -9.83 6.00 -2.57
CA ALA A 20 -9.74 4.70 -1.91
C ALA A 20 -8.57 4.65 -0.93
N ILE A 21 -7.43 5.20 -1.33
CA ILE A 21 -6.26 5.26 -0.45
C ILE A 21 -6.58 6.09 0.79
N CYS A 22 -7.24 7.22 0.61
CA CYS A 22 -7.62 8.08 1.73
C CYS A 22 -8.57 7.38 2.67
N LYS A 23 -9.49 6.58 2.14
CA LYS A 23 -10.41 5.83 2.99
C LYS A 23 -9.68 4.83 3.85
N ILE A 24 -8.67 4.16 3.29
CA ILE A 24 -7.88 3.21 4.06
C ILE A 24 -7.14 3.94 5.17
N ILE A 25 -6.49 5.05 4.83
CA ILE A 25 -5.73 5.82 5.81
C ILE A 25 -6.64 6.34 6.92
N THR A 26 -7.83 6.81 6.55
CA THR A 26 -8.79 7.31 7.54
C THR A 26 -9.29 6.20 8.45
N ALA A 27 -9.56 5.03 7.89
CA ALA A 27 -10.06 3.90 8.67
C ALA A 27 -9.02 3.43 9.70
N ILE A 28 -7.75 3.43 9.31
CA ILE A 28 -6.65 3.06 10.20
C ILE A 28 -6.39 4.18 11.19
N GLY A 29 -6.47 5.42 10.75
CA GLY A 29 -6.17 6.60 11.53
C GLY A 29 -4.91 7.26 11.04
N VAL A 30 -5.02 8.53 10.68
CA VAL A 30 -3.91 9.28 10.10
C VAL A 30 -2.69 9.29 11.02
N ARG A 31 -2.95 9.34 12.33
CA ARG A 31 -1.86 9.42 13.30
C ARG A 31 -0.96 8.21 13.29
N GLN A 32 -1.50 7.05 12.89
CA GLN A 32 -0.70 5.82 12.84
C GLN A 32 0.42 5.93 11.82
N PHE A 33 0.24 6.78 10.81
CA PHE A 33 1.21 6.91 9.73
C PHE A 33 2.20 8.03 9.92
N LYS A 34 2.06 8.80 10.99
CA LYS A 34 2.88 10.01 11.11
C LYS A 34 4.37 9.70 11.21
N ASP A 35 4.71 8.56 11.80
CA ASP A 35 6.12 8.18 11.93
C ASP A 35 6.70 7.67 10.63
N CYS A 36 5.88 7.36 9.65
CA CYS A 36 6.36 6.91 8.34
C CYS A 36 7.04 8.03 7.57
N PHE A 37 6.80 9.27 7.96
CA PHE A 37 7.26 10.43 7.19
C PHE A 37 8.20 11.29 8.01
N LYS A 38 9.04 10.68 8.83
CA LYS A 38 9.99 11.43 9.64
C LYS A 38 11.06 12.04 8.76
N LEU A 39 11.36 13.32 9.04
CA LEU A 39 12.35 14.04 8.27
C LEU A 39 13.74 13.43 8.36
N GLU A 40 14.08 12.88 9.52
CA GLU A 40 15.39 12.28 9.70
C GLU A 40 15.66 11.15 8.71
N ASP A 41 14.61 10.44 8.34
CA ASP A 41 14.75 9.31 7.42
C ASP A 41 15.19 9.76 6.03
N PHE A 42 14.95 11.03 5.70
CA PHE A 42 15.24 11.53 4.36
C PHE A 42 16.57 12.25 4.26
N LYS A 43 17.21 12.48 5.38
CA LYS A 43 18.46 13.23 5.37
C LYS A 43 19.67 12.40 4.99
N GLY A 44 19.52 11.10 4.98
CA GLY A 44 20.61 10.21 4.63
C GLY A 44 20.94 10.16 3.15
N GLY A 45 20.10 10.71 2.33
CA GLY A 45 20.36 10.78 0.90
C GLY A 45 20.09 9.53 0.10
N ASN A 46 19.82 8.41 0.75
CA ASN A 46 19.51 7.16 0.02
C ASN A 46 18.01 7.03 -0.11
N VAL A 47 17.49 7.55 -1.20
CA VAL A 47 16.05 7.61 -1.42
C VAL A 47 15.44 6.20 -1.52
N GLU A 48 16.17 5.27 -2.10
CA GLU A 48 15.65 3.91 -2.25
C GLU A 48 15.52 3.21 -0.92
N ALA A 49 16.53 3.36 -0.06
CA ALA A 49 16.46 2.75 1.26
C ALA A 49 15.35 3.37 2.10
N VAL A 50 15.18 4.69 1.99
CA VAL A 50 14.11 5.37 2.68
C VAL A 50 12.75 4.86 2.20
N GLY A 51 12.60 4.74 0.88
CA GLY A 51 11.36 4.24 0.31
C GLY A 51 11.02 2.84 0.80
N PHE A 52 12.04 1.98 0.88
CA PHE A 52 11.85 0.62 1.38
C PHE A 52 11.41 0.63 2.83
N ASN A 53 12.05 1.45 3.66
CA ASN A 53 11.70 1.53 5.07
C ASN A 53 10.28 2.04 5.27
N VAL A 54 9.88 3.02 4.46
CA VAL A 54 8.52 3.55 4.53
C VAL A 54 7.50 2.47 4.17
N VAL A 55 7.76 1.73 3.10
CA VAL A 55 6.86 0.65 2.71
C VAL A 55 6.76 -0.39 3.82
N PHE A 56 7.88 -0.76 4.42
CA PHE A 56 7.90 -1.74 5.50
C PHE A 56 7.08 -1.26 6.69
N ASP A 57 7.24 0.02 7.05
CA ASP A 57 6.47 0.60 8.14
C ASP A 57 4.97 0.60 7.83
N ILE A 58 4.61 0.91 6.60
CA ILE A 58 3.21 0.92 6.20
C ILE A 58 2.62 -0.48 6.29
N VAL A 59 3.36 -1.49 5.86
CA VAL A 59 2.90 -2.87 5.98
C VAL A 59 2.60 -3.20 7.43
N GLY A 60 3.52 -2.82 8.33
CA GLY A 60 3.32 -3.07 9.76
C GLY A 60 2.09 -2.39 10.30
N ILE A 61 1.88 -1.13 9.90
CA ILE A 61 0.72 -0.37 10.35
C ILE A 61 -0.58 -1.02 9.84
N ILE A 62 -0.57 -1.43 8.57
CA ILE A 62 -1.74 -2.07 7.99
C ILE A 62 -2.07 -3.36 8.73
N LEU A 63 -1.06 -4.19 8.99
CA LEU A 63 -1.29 -5.45 9.69
C LEU A 63 -1.78 -5.22 11.11
N ALA A 64 -1.20 -4.25 11.80
CA ALA A 64 -1.58 -3.97 13.18
C ALA A 64 -2.99 -3.42 13.30
N ASN A 65 -3.49 -2.77 12.24
CA ASN A 65 -4.80 -2.12 12.25
C ASN A 65 -5.74 -2.72 11.22
N PHE A 66 -5.44 -3.93 10.75
CA PHE A 66 -6.15 -4.53 9.64
C PHE A 66 -7.66 -4.59 9.86
N PRO A 67 -8.15 -5.03 11.03
CA PRO A 67 -9.60 -5.13 11.20
C PRO A 67 -10.33 -3.79 11.02
N ARG A 68 -9.67 -2.69 11.27
CA ARG A 68 -10.28 -1.37 11.13
C ARG A 68 -10.50 -0.99 9.67
N ALA A 69 -9.65 -1.47 8.78
CA ALA A 69 -9.67 -1.05 7.38
C ALA A 69 -9.89 -2.20 6.42
N GLU A 70 -10.29 -3.36 6.93
CA GLU A 70 -10.36 -4.56 6.11
C GLU A 70 -11.25 -4.37 4.90
N GLU A 71 -12.41 -3.78 5.09
CA GLU A 71 -13.35 -3.59 4.00
C GLU A 71 -12.78 -2.62 2.95
N GLU A 72 -12.18 -1.54 3.42
CA GLU A 72 -11.59 -0.56 2.51
C GLU A 72 -10.44 -1.15 1.73
N ILE A 73 -9.61 -1.95 2.38
CA ILE A 73 -8.50 -2.61 1.71
C ILE A 73 -9.01 -3.58 0.66
N GLN A 74 -10.02 -4.38 0.99
CA GLN A 74 -10.57 -5.34 0.03
C GLN A 74 -11.20 -4.65 -1.16
N THR A 75 -11.89 -3.53 -0.93
CA THR A 75 -12.48 -2.77 -2.01
C THR A 75 -11.39 -2.23 -2.94
N PHE A 76 -10.32 -1.71 -2.37
CA PHE A 76 -9.22 -1.19 -3.16
C PHE A 76 -8.55 -2.29 -3.96
N LEU A 77 -8.27 -3.43 -3.34
CA LEU A 77 -7.63 -4.55 -4.02
C LEU A 77 -8.51 -5.08 -5.16
N ALA A 78 -9.81 -5.14 -4.94
CA ALA A 78 -10.73 -5.56 -5.99
C ALA A 78 -10.62 -4.61 -7.19
N SER A 79 -10.58 -3.32 -6.93
CA SER A 79 -10.50 -2.33 -7.99
C SER A 79 -9.20 -2.46 -8.79
N VAL A 80 -8.06 -2.56 -8.13
CA VAL A 80 -6.79 -2.56 -8.84
C VAL A 80 -6.50 -3.90 -9.51
N SER A 81 -7.12 -4.98 -9.06
CA SER A 81 -6.91 -6.29 -9.65
C SER A 81 -7.98 -6.67 -10.67
N GLY A 82 -9.04 -5.88 -10.76
CA GLY A 82 -10.16 -6.21 -11.64
C GLY A 82 -11.00 -7.38 -11.15
N LYS A 83 -10.84 -7.77 -9.90
CA LYS A 83 -11.60 -8.86 -9.30
C LYS A 83 -12.78 -8.32 -8.52
N LYS A 84 -13.73 -9.22 -8.25
CA LYS A 84 -14.86 -8.85 -7.40
C LYS A 84 -14.45 -8.92 -5.93
N ILE A 85 -15.10 -8.12 -5.10
CA ILE A 85 -14.81 -8.14 -3.67
C ILE A 85 -15.00 -9.55 -3.10
N ALA A 86 -16.02 -10.27 -3.56
CA ALA A 86 -16.24 -11.63 -3.09
C ALA A 86 -15.04 -12.54 -3.40
N ASP A 87 -14.41 -12.33 -4.55
CA ASP A 87 -13.23 -13.12 -4.91
C ASP A 87 -12.04 -12.78 -4.03
N ILE A 88 -11.89 -11.50 -3.68
CA ILE A 88 -10.82 -11.09 -2.78
C ILE A 88 -10.99 -11.75 -1.43
N LYS A 89 -12.22 -11.78 -0.92
CA LYS A 89 -12.50 -12.36 0.39
C LYS A 89 -12.23 -13.85 0.45
N LYS A 90 -12.31 -14.52 -0.70
CA LYS A 90 -12.14 -15.97 -0.75
C LYS A 90 -10.76 -16.42 -1.17
N MET A 91 -9.85 -15.48 -1.48
CA MET A 91 -8.50 -15.84 -1.88
C MET A 91 -7.78 -16.60 -0.78
N PRO A 92 -6.88 -17.53 -1.16
CA PRO A 92 -5.97 -18.08 -0.16
C PRO A 92 -5.22 -16.96 0.53
N ILE A 93 -4.99 -17.12 1.84
CA ILE A 93 -4.40 -16.04 2.62
C ILE A 93 -3.00 -15.67 2.13
N ALA A 94 -2.25 -16.63 1.62
CA ALA A 94 -0.92 -16.35 1.08
C ALA A 94 -1.01 -15.45 -0.15
N ASP A 95 -1.98 -15.72 -1.02
CA ASP A 95 -2.17 -14.90 -2.22
C ASP A 95 -2.63 -13.49 -1.85
N TYR A 96 -3.49 -13.41 -0.84
CA TYR A 96 -3.99 -12.14 -0.35
C TYR A 96 -2.86 -11.27 0.18
N GLY A 97 -2.00 -11.86 1.01
CA GLY A 97 -0.84 -11.15 1.53
C GLY A 97 0.11 -10.71 0.42
N GLU A 98 0.32 -11.58 -0.55
CA GLU A 98 1.18 -11.25 -1.67
C GLU A 98 0.61 -10.09 -2.49
N MET A 99 -0.70 -10.07 -2.68
CA MET A 99 -1.34 -8.98 -3.42
C MET A 99 -1.15 -7.65 -2.70
N ILE A 100 -1.30 -7.64 -1.38
CA ILE A 100 -1.08 -6.43 -0.60
C ILE A 100 0.36 -5.93 -0.80
N MET A 101 1.33 -6.85 -0.71
CA MET A 101 2.72 -6.47 -0.91
C MET A 101 2.98 -5.99 -2.34
N ASP A 102 2.37 -6.64 -3.32
CA ASP A 102 2.57 -6.25 -4.71
C ASP A 102 2.06 -4.83 -4.96
N VAL A 103 0.92 -4.46 -4.36
CA VAL A 103 0.41 -3.11 -4.50
C VAL A 103 1.36 -2.10 -3.86
N LEU A 104 1.82 -2.40 -2.64
CA LEU A 104 2.67 -1.47 -1.91
C LEU A 104 4.04 -1.29 -2.54
N THR A 105 4.51 -2.29 -3.28
CA THR A 105 5.81 -2.22 -3.92
C THR A 105 5.75 -1.85 -5.39
N LYS A 106 4.55 -1.54 -5.92
CA LYS A 106 4.44 -1.08 -7.30
C LYS A 106 5.22 0.22 -7.48
N GLU A 107 5.79 0.37 -8.67
CA GLU A 107 6.56 1.55 -8.99
C GLU A 107 5.75 2.83 -8.85
N ASP A 108 4.50 2.82 -9.33
CA ASP A 108 3.68 4.03 -9.27
C ASP A 108 3.28 4.35 -7.83
N PHE A 109 3.11 3.34 -6.97
CA PHE A 109 2.83 3.58 -5.56
C PHE A 109 4.06 4.19 -4.87
N LYS A 110 5.24 3.65 -5.15
CA LYS A 110 6.47 4.19 -4.59
C LYS A 110 6.72 5.61 -5.09
N ASP A 111 6.46 5.86 -6.37
CA ASP A 111 6.61 7.18 -6.94
C ASP A 111 5.67 8.18 -6.26
N PHE A 112 4.43 7.75 -6.03
CA PHE A 112 3.46 8.58 -5.32
C PHE A 112 3.98 8.98 -3.94
N PHE A 113 4.48 8.01 -3.19
CA PHE A 113 5.00 8.31 -1.85
C PHE A 113 6.21 9.23 -1.90
N LYS A 114 7.11 9.02 -2.86
CA LYS A 114 8.26 9.91 -3.00
C LYS A 114 7.84 11.36 -3.22
N ARG A 115 6.84 11.56 -4.06
CA ARG A 115 6.38 12.91 -4.35
C ARG A 115 5.69 13.54 -3.16
N VAL A 116 4.89 12.76 -2.43
CA VAL A 116 4.23 13.25 -1.22
C VAL A 116 5.28 13.64 -0.18
N MET A 117 6.32 12.81 -0.01
CA MET A 117 7.35 13.09 0.96
C MET A 117 8.11 14.37 0.64
N LYS A 118 8.30 14.65 -0.65
CA LYS A 118 8.95 15.90 -1.05
C LYS A 118 8.15 17.12 -0.60
N LEU A 119 6.82 17.00 -0.62
CA LEU A 119 5.98 18.10 -0.17
C LEU A 119 6.14 18.34 1.32
N PHE A 120 6.25 17.29 2.10
CA PHE A 120 6.45 17.42 3.54
C PHE A 120 7.84 17.92 3.90
N ASN A 121 8.77 17.78 2.99
CA ASN A 121 10.17 18.08 3.25
C ASN A 121 10.60 19.47 2.81
N ARG A 122 9.67 20.28 2.44
CA ARG A 122 9.98 21.65 2.01
C ARG A 122 10.36 22.55 3.13
#